data_eeb34142b9b5d3623df66e668f7b7eda
#
_entry.id   eeb34142b9b5d3623df66e668f7b7eda
#
_cell.length_a   1.000
_cell.length_b   1.000
_cell.length_c   1.000
_cell.angle_alpha   90.00
_cell.angle_beta   90.00
_cell.angle_gamma   90.00
#
_symmetry.space_group_name_H-M   'P 1'
#
loop_
_entity.id
_entity.type
_entity.pdbx_description
1 polymer ?
#
loop_
_entity_poly.entity_id
_entity_poly.type
_entity_poly.pdbx_seq_one_letter_code
_entity_poly.pdbx_strand_id
1 'polypeptide(L)'
;APFQLENELYGLQAKQAAQAAIVEKVIAGQVTATLAGQGIFNPLGKGKVSFPPLMFKLQELPSVLVISPLDRIESMREIVLKQSLTLENKESIEAGADRLGVSSLVVGLGGMATYPSLIDSGAGLQATIETAAHEWLHQYLAFTPIGFRYLLDLTGLSQNYDIATMNESLAGMVGKEIGALVYQKYYSGYEDGVSQVQQTGFDFNAEMREIRKTVDVYLAK
;
A
#
# COMPACT_ATOMS: atom_id res chain seq x y z
N ALA A 1 -4.17 -22.73 -26.92
CA ALA A 1 -5.19 -23.40 -26.14
C ALA A 1 -4.98 -23.07 -24.64
N PRO A 2 -6.00 -23.11 -23.75
CA PRO A 2 -5.92 -22.68 -22.35
C PRO A 2 -4.74 -23.32 -21.59
N PHE A 3 -4.53 -24.59 -21.76
CA PHE A 3 -3.45 -25.36 -21.10
C PHE A 3 -2.01 -24.86 -21.38
N GLN A 4 -1.75 -24.31 -22.58
CA GLN A 4 -0.44 -23.72 -22.89
C GLN A 4 -0.21 -22.39 -22.16
N LEU A 5 -1.24 -21.56 -22.06
CA LEU A 5 -1.20 -20.29 -21.32
C LEU A 5 -1.03 -20.52 -19.83
N GLU A 6 -1.70 -21.53 -19.26
CA GLU A 6 -1.54 -21.93 -17.88
C GLU A 6 -0.11 -22.38 -17.56
N ASN A 7 0.47 -23.24 -18.40
CA ASN A 7 1.86 -23.69 -18.23
C ASN A 7 2.87 -22.54 -18.37
N GLU A 8 2.63 -21.60 -19.28
CA GLU A 8 3.46 -20.42 -19.43
C GLU A 8 3.36 -19.53 -18.22
N LEU A 9 2.15 -19.29 -17.67
CA LEU A 9 1.91 -18.55 -16.45
C LEU A 9 2.66 -19.17 -15.27
N TYR A 10 2.52 -20.49 -15.04
CA TYR A 10 3.26 -21.19 -13.99
C TYR A 10 4.77 -21.06 -14.15
N GLY A 11 5.27 -21.14 -15.39
CA GLY A 11 6.69 -20.97 -15.68
C GLY A 11 7.20 -19.56 -15.36
N LEU A 12 6.40 -18.52 -15.64
CA LEU A 12 6.72 -17.13 -15.32
C LEU A 12 6.65 -16.86 -13.82
N GLN A 13 5.64 -17.38 -13.13
CA GLN A 13 5.53 -17.28 -11.67
C GLN A 13 6.70 -17.95 -10.95
N ALA A 14 7.14 -19.13 -11.41
CA ALA A 14 8.31 -19.80 -10.85
C ALA A 14 9.61 -18.99 -11.06
N LYS A 15 9.77 -18.34 -12.24
CA LYS A 15 10.91 -17.43 -12.49
C LYS A 15 10.85 -16.19 -11.60
N GLN A 16 9.69 -15.59 -11.44
CA GLN A 16 9.48 -14.45 -10.56
C GLN A 16 9.86 -14.81 -9.12
N ALA A 17 9.36 -15.93 -8.60
CA ALA A 17 9.67 -16.40 -7.24
C ALA A 17 11.17 -16.66 -7.04
N ALA A 18 11.85 -17.23 -8.04
CA ALA A 18 13.30 -17.47 -7.98
C ALA A 18 14.14 -16.19 -7.93
N GLN A 19 13.65 -15.08 -8.50
CA GLN A 19 14.34 -13.79 -8.54
C GLN A 19 13.93 -12.86 -7.39
N ALA A 20 12.81 -13.12 -6.73
CA ALA A 20 12.24 -12.23 -5.72
C ALA A 20 13.26 -11.78 -4.66
N ALA A 21 14.01 -12.71 -4.07
CA ALA A 21 14.98 -12.38 -3.01
C ALA A 21 16.11 -11.45 -3.47
N ILE A 22 16.49 -11.50 -4.75
CA ILE A 22 17.50 -10.60 -5.33
C ILE A 22 16.88 -9.22 -5.53
N VAL A 23 15.69 -9.16 -6.12
CA VAL A 23 14.94 -7.91 -6.37
C VAL A 23 14.64 -7.20 -5.06
N GLU A 24 14.12 -7.90 -4.05
CA GLU A 24 13.86 -7.39 -2.71
C GLU A 24 15.10 -6.71 -2.12
N LYS A 25 16.25 -7.38 -2.19
CA LYS A 25 17.52 -6.86 -1.66
C LYS A 25 18.03 -5.64 -2.42
N VAL A 26 17.91 -5.63 -3.75
CA VAL A 26 18.34 -4.50 -4.59
C VAL A 26 17.47 -3.28 -4.30
N ILE A 27 16.17 -3.42 -4.35
CA ILE A 27 15.22 -2.31 -4.09
C ILE A 27 15.40 -1.79 -2.65
N ALA A 28 15.49 -2.69 -1.66
CA ALA A 28 15.73 -2.28 -0.26
C ALA A 28 17.01 -1.44 -0.12
N GLY A 29 18.09 -1.84 -0.79
CA GLY A 29 19.34 -1.08 -0.82
C GLY A 29 19.21 0.29 -1.47
N GLN A 30 18.50 0.38 -2.60
CA GLN A 30 18.27 1.63 -3.33
C GLN A 30 17.41 2.62 -2.52
N VAL A 31 16.31 2.14 -1.93
CA VAL A 31 15.44 2.95 -1.06
C VAL A 31 16.22 3.44 0.16
N THR A 32 16.96 2.55 0.84
CA THR A 32 17.78 2.90 2.00
C THR A 32 18.83 3.97 1.65
N ALA A 33 19.52 3.83 0.52
CA ALA A 33 20.51 4.80 0.07
C ALA A 33 19.88 6.16 -0.28
N THR A 34 18.65 6.17 -0.80
CA THR A 34 17.90 7.38 -1.10
C THR A 34 17.42 8.07 0.17
N LEU A 35 16.85 7.33 1.12
CA LEU A 35 16.47 7.85 2.44
C LEU A 35 17.66 8.50 3.17
N ALA A 36 18.81 7.82 3.16
CA ALA A 36 20.04 8.36 3.73
C ALA A 36 20.50 9.64 3.03
N GLY A 37 20.36 9.72 1.70
CA GLY A 37 20.63 10.92 0.91
C GLY A 37 19.73 12.11 1.26
N GLN A 38 18.50 11.83 1.72
CA GLN A 38 17.55 12.83 2.22
C GLN A 38 17.74 13.15 3.72
N GLY A 39 18.75 12.56 4.37
CA GLY A 39 19.02 12.79 5.79
C GLY A 39 18.09 12.01 6.74
N ILE A 40 17.33 11.05 6.24
CA ILE A 40 16.42 10.22 7.03
C ILE A 40 17.20 8.99 7.51
N PHE A 41 17.50 8.93 8.80
CA PHE A 41 18.31 7.87 9.39
C PHE A 41 17.60 7.14 10.52
N ASN A 42 17.95 7.47 11.76
CA ASN A 42 17.46 6.82 12.97
C ASN A 42 16.59 7.79 13.78
N PRO A 43 15.32 7.45 14.06
CA PRO A 43 14.44 8.33 14.84
C PRO A 43 14.81 8.39 16.34
N LEU A 44 15.62 7.44 16.83
CA LEU A 44 15.98 7.33 18.25
C LEU A 44 17.29 8.04 18.63
N GLY A 45 18.02 8.59 17.66
CA GLY A 45 19.31 9.21 17.98
C GLY A 45 20.02 9.88 16.80
N LYS A 46 21.20 10.46 17.09
CA LYS A 46 22.00 11.21 16.12
C LYS A 46 22.87 10.33 15.18
N GLY A 47 22.70 9.01 15.21
CA GLY A 47 23.46 8.10 14.37
C GLY A 47 23.01 8.15 12.90
N LYS A 48 23.97 8.18 11.96
CA LYS A 48 23.72 8.09 10.51
C LYS A 48 23.53 6.65 10.04
N VAL A 49 22.78 5.87 10.79
CA VAL A 49 22.44 4.47 10.44
C VAL A 49 20.94 4.42 10.19
N SER A 50 20.53 3.87 9.06
CA SER A 50 19.12 3.64 8.78
C SER A 50 18.52 2.68 9.80
N PHE A 51 17.47 3.11 10.47
CA PHE A 51 16.72 2.32 11.43
C PHE A 51 15.24 2.67 11.38
N PRO A 52 14.33 1.67 11.41
CA PRO A 52 14.63 0.23 11.31
C PRO A 52 15.28 -0.14 9.96
N PRO A 53 16.00 -1.26 9.85
CA PRO A 53 16.50 -1.73 8.56
C PRO A 53 15.34 -1.96 7.59
N LEU A 54 15.44 -1.42 6.37
CA LEU A 54 14.41 -1.65 5.36
C LEU A 54 14.52 -3.07 4.82
N MET A 55 13.49 -3.86 5.07
CA MET A 55 13.35 -5.23 4.60
C MET A 55 11.91 -5.47 4.18
N PHE A 56 11.70 -6.09 3.02
CA PHE A 56 10.38 -6.50 2.57
C PHE A 56 10.42 -7.84 1.84
N LYS A 57 9.24 -8.42 1.63
CA LYS A 57 9.00 -9.64 0.88
C LYS A 57 7.91 -9.41 -0.16
N LEU A 58 8.15 -9.87 -1.37
CA LEU A 58 7.16 -9.92 -2.44
C LEU A 58 6.32 -11.19 -2.29
N GLN A 59 5.04 -11.01 -2.05
CA GLN A 59 4.09 -12.14 -1.96
C GLN A 59 2.67 -11.69 -2.29
N GLU A 60 1.80 -12.63 -2.58
CA GLU A 60 0.38 -12.35 -2.70
C GLU A 60 -0.19 -11.94 -1.34
N LEU A 61 -0.88 -10.81 -1.27
CA LEU A 61 -1.45 -10.27 -0.05
C LEU A 61 -2.93 -10.65 0.11
N PRO A 62 -3.45 -10.69 1.35
CA PRO A 62 -4.87 -10.87 1.59
C PRO A 62 -5.67 -9.66 1.07
N SER A 63 -6.99 -9.85 0.92
CA SER A 63 -7.92 -8.75 0.75
C SER A 63 -8.43 -8.27 2.11
N VAL A 64 -8.97 -7.07 2.16
CA VAL A 64 -9.59 -6.50 3.35
C VAL A 64 -11.02 -6.09 3.02
N LEU A 65 -11.98 -6.51 3.83
CA LEU A 65 -13.33 -5.98 3.81
C LEU A 65 -13.34 -4.72 4.69
N VAL A 66 -13.55 -3.57 4.06
CA VAL A 66 -13.77 -2.29 4.74
C VAL A 66 -15.27 -2.10 4.91
N ILE A 67 -15.71 -1.82 6.13
CA ILE A 67 -17.10 -1.57 6.49
C ILE A 67 -17.24 -0.13 6.96
N SER A 68 -18.20 0.58 6.39
CA SER A 68 -18.48 1.99 6.66
C SER A 68 -19.95 2.20 7.01
N PRO A 69 -20.31 3.20 7.82
CA PRO A 69 -21.70 3.59 7.99
C PRO A 69 -22.27 4.16 6.68
N LEU A 70 -23.59 4.16 6.52
CA LEU A 70 -24.23 4.70 5.31
C LEU A 70 -24.32 6.23 5.32
N ASP A 71 -24.15 6.87 6.46
CA ASP A 71 -24.41 8.30 6.68
C ASP A 71 -23.14 9.17 6.71
N ARG A 72 -21.96 8.56 6.66
CA ARG A 72 -20.69 9.30 6.66
C ARG A 72 -19.52 8.49 6.11
N ILE A 73 -18.47 9.18 5.68
CA ILE A 73 -17.23 8.57 5.18
C ILE A 73 -16.31 8.27 6.38
N GLU A 74 -16.42 7.07 6.92
CA GLU A 74 -15.64 6.61 8.08
C GLU A 74 -15.44 5.09 7.98
N SER A 75 -14.25 4.58 8.32
CA SER A 75 -14.06 3.13 8.50
C SER A 75 -14.55 2.73 9.89
N MET A 76 -15.62 1.94 9.93
CA MET A 76 -16.12 1.35 11.19
C MET A 76 -15.32 0.12 11.58
N ARG A 77 -14.96 -0.69 10.60
CA ARG A 77 -14.27 -1.96 10.80
C ARG A 77 -13.57 -2.41 9.54
N GLU A 78 -12.40 -3.00 9.73
CA GLU A 78 -11.64 -3.68 8.69
C GLU A 78 -11.49 -5.15 9.08
N ILE A 79 -11.75 -6.04 8.11
CA ILE A 79 -11.67 -7.50 8.32
C ILE A 79 -10.74 -8.07 7.26
N VAL A 80 -9.63 -8.65 7.70
CA VAL A 80 -8.71 -9.35 6.81
C VAL A 80 -9.38 -10.62 6.29
N LEU A 81 -9.40 -10.78 4.97
CA LEU A 81 -9.95 -11.90 4.26
C LEU A 81 -8.83 -12.80 3.73
N LYS A 82 -9.18 -13.93 3.14
CA LYS A 82 -8.21 -14.80 2.48
C LYS A 82 -7.63 -14.13 1.21
N GLN A 83 -6.50 -14.66 0.77
CA GLN A 83 -5.89 -14.35 -0.53
C GLN A 83 -6.74 -14.88 -1.70
N SER A 84 -6.45 -14.45 -2.92
CA SER A 84 -7.01 -15.00 -4.18
C SER A 84 -8.54 -15.06 -4.21
N LEU A 85 -9.21 -13.99 -3.77
CA LEU A 85 -10.67 -13.87 -3.90
C LEU A 85 -11.04 -13.58 -5.36
N THR A 86 -11.94 -14.40 -5.92
CA THR A 86 -12.56 -14.08 -7.22
C THR A 86 -13.48 -12.86 -7.08
N LEU A 87 -13.81 -12.23 -8.20
CA LEU A 87 -14.76 -11.11 -8.20
C LEU A 87 -16.11 -11.52 -7.59
N GLU A 88 -16.61 -12.67 -7.96
CA GLU A 88 -17.88 -13.22 -7.42
C GLU A 88 -17.82 -13.42 -5.89
N ASN A 89 -16.65 -13.86 -5.35
CA ASN A 89 -16.48 -13.98 -3.91
C ASN A 89 -16.52 -12.60 -3.23
N LYS A 90 -15.87 -11.58 -3.83
CA LYS A 90 -15.86 -10.21 -3.31
C LYS A 90 -17.27 -9.63 -3.28
N GLU A 91 -17.98 -9.69 -4.40
CA GLU A 91 -19.37 -9.22 -4.52
C GLU A 91 -20.31 -9.92 -3.54
N SER A 92 -20.14 -11.24 -3.36
CA SER A 92 -20.95 -12.01 -2.40
C SER A 92 -20.71 -11.60 -0.95
N ILE A 93 -19.46 -11.32 -0.58
CA ILE A 93 -19.09 -10.84 0.76
C ILE A 93 -19.66 -9.44 0.99
N GLU A 94 -19.50 -8.53 0.04
CA GLU A 94 -20.02 -7.17 0.08
C GLU A 94 -21.55 -7.17 0.21
N ALA A 95 -22.26 -7.90 -0.66
CA ALA A 95 -23.70 -8.04 -0.57
C ALA A 95 -24.17 -8.69 0.74
N GLY A 96 -23.34 -9.51 1.37
CA GLY A 96 -23.59 -10.08 2.70
C GLY A 96 -23.55 -9.03 3.80
N ALA A 97 -22.53 -8.15 3.77
CA ALA A 97 -22.34 -7.07 4.72
C ALA A 97 -23.40 -5.97 4.54
N ASP A 98 -23.69 -5.58 3.30
CA ASP A 98 -24.65 -4.50 2.98
C ASP A 98 -26.05 -4.82 3.48
N ARG A 99 -26.45 -6.11 3.52
CA ARG A 99 -27.73 -6.53 4.14
C ARG A 99 -27.85 -6.22 5.64
N LEU A 100 -26.74 -5.92 6.31
CA LEU A 100 -26.72 -5.51 7.71
C LEU A 100 -26.94 -3.99 7.89
N GLY A 101 -27.19 -3.24 6.81
CA GLY A 101 -27.44 -1.81 6.85
C GLY A 101 -26.16 -0.99 6.95
N VAL A 102 -25.06 -1.47 6.38
CA VAL A 102 -23.76 -0.80 6.28
C VAL A 102 -23.34 -0.72 4.81
N SER A 103 -22.37 0.10 4.48
CA SER A 103 -21.67 0.08 3.20
C SER A 103 -20.41 -0.75 3.34
N SER A 104 -20.07 -1.54 2.34
CA SER A 104 -18.86 -2.36 2.40
C SER A 104 -18.12 -2.42 1.06
N LEU A 105 -16.80 -2.65 1.13
CA LEU A 105 -15.96 -2.80 -0.04
C LEU A 105 -14.82 -3.78 0.26
N VAL A 106 -14.60 -4.75 -0.63
CA VAL A 106 -13.44 -5.65 -0.56
C VAL A 106 -12.30 -5.09 -1.41
N VAL A 107 -11.25 -4.65 -0.76
CA VAL A 107 -10.05 -4.09 -1.40
C VAL A 107 -8.87 -5.04 -1.29
N GLY A 108 -7.98 -5.05 -2.29
CA GLY A 108 -6.67 -5.68 -2.21
C GLY A 108 -5.70 -4.78 -1.44
N LEU A 109 -4.82 -5.38 -0.67
CA LEU A 109 -3.73 -4.65 -0.02
C LEU A 109 -2.54 -4.52 -1.00
N GLY A 110 -1.94 -3.33 -1.08
CA GLY A 110 -0.69 -3.10 -1.79
C GLY A 110 0.53 -3.46 -0.95
N GLY A 111 0.43 -3.27 0.36
CA GLY A 111 1.48 -3.56 1.34
C GLY A 111 0.93 -3.83 2.73
N MET A 112 1.84 -4.25 3.63
CA MET A 112 1.58 -4.43 5.06
C MET A 112 2.86 -4.09 5.85
N ALA A 113 2.76 -3.20 6.82
CA ALA A 113 3.86 -2.73 7.66
C ALA A 113 4.31 -3.76 8.72
N THR A 114 4.44 -5.03 8.35
CA THR A 114 5.04 -6.07 9.18
C THR A 114 6.57 -5.98 9.16
N TYR A 115 7.28 -6.87 9.83
CA TYR A 115 8.74 -6.93 9.72
C TYR A 115 9.22 -8.36 9.41
N PRO A 116 9.76 -8.58 8.19
CA PRO A 116 9.84 -7.66 7.05
C PRO A 116 8.46 -7.19 6.58
N SER A 117 8.38 -6.03 5.91
CA SER A 117 7.15 -5.58 5.24
C SER A 117 6.74 -6.58 4.17
N LEU A 118 5.46 -6.68 3.91
CA LEU A 118 4.93 -7.49 2.81
C LEU A 118 4.42 -6.58 1.72
N ILE A 119 4.76 -6.87 0.46
CA ILE A 119 4.36 -6.09 -0.71
C ILE A 119 3.75 -7.04 -1.74
N ASP A 120 2.68 -6.60 -2.38
CA ASP A 120 2.03 -7.40 -3.41
C ASP A 120 2.98 -7.72 -4.57
N SER A 121 3.16 -9.02 -4.82
CA SER A 121 4.03 -9.52 -5.89
C SER A 121 3.51 -9.22 -7.31
N GLY A 122 2.25 -8.79 -7.44
CA GLY A 122 1.64 -8.34 -8.70
C GLY A 122 1.88 -6.86 -9.00
N ALA A 123 2.47 -6.10 -8.05
CA ALA A 123 2.74 -4.68 -8.24
C ALA A 123 3.84 -4.43 -9.29
N GLY A 124 3.69 -3.37 -10.09
CA GLY A 124 4.75 -2.90 -10.99
C GLY A 124 5.94 -2.32 -10.21
N LEU A 125 7.08 -2.14 -10.90
CA LEU A 125 8.33 -1.72 -10.28
C LEU A 125 8.19 -0.41 -9.47
N GLN A 126 7.62 0.62 -10.06
CA GLN A 126 7.44 1.91 -9.38
C GLN A 126 6.56 1.77 -8.13
N ALA A 127 5.42 1.09 -8.25
CA ALA A 127 4.52 0.84 -7.13
C ALA A 127 5.21 0.03 -6.01
N THR A 128 6.02 -0.98 -6.37
CA THR A 128 6.81 -1.76 -5.41
C THR A 128 7.78 -0.88 -4.62
N ILE A 129 8.49 0.04 -5.30
CA ILE A 129 9.43 0.97 -4.67
C ILE A 129 8.71 1.94 -3.73
N GLU A 130 7.60 2.53 -4.21
CA GLU A 130 6.78 3.46 -3.43
C GLU A 130 6.21 2.78 -2.18
N THR A 131 5.66 1.56 -2.35
CA THR A 131 5.12 0.77 -1.24
C THR A 131 6.21 0.35 -0.25
N ALA A 132 7.40 -0.03 -0.72
CA ALA A 132 8.52 -0.37 0.17
C ALA A 132 8.91 0.81 1.08
N ALA A 133 8.94 2.03 0.54
CA ALA A 133 9.20 3.23 1.32
C ALA A 133 8.03 3.60 2.24
N HIS A 134 6.78 3.42 1.81
CA HIS A 134 5.55 3.63 2.57
C HIS A 134 5.50 2.73 3.80
N GLU A 135 5.60 1.40 3.62
CA GLU A 135 5.52 0.44 4.70
C GLU A 135 6.70 0.58 5.68
N TRP A 136 7.89 0.90 5.15
CA TRP A 136 9.03 1.21 5.99
C TRP A 136 8.80 2.45 6.85
N LEU A 137 8.12 3.48 6.31
CA LEU A 137 7.86 4.69 7.08
C LEU A 137 6.93 4.42 8.26
N HIS A 138 5.94 3.55 8.15
CA HIS A 138 5.14 3.13 9.30
C HIS A 138 6.03 2.54 10.42
N GLN A 139 6.98 1.67 10.05
CA GLN A 139 7.93 1.11 11.01
C GLN A 139 8.84 2.18 11.61
N TYR A 140 9.32 3.14 10.82
CA TYR A 140 10.11 4.27 11.28
C TYR A 140 9.32 5.15 12.26
N LEU A 141 8.10 5.50 11.90
CA LEU A 141 7.22 6.34 12.71
C LEU A 141 6.82 5.66 14.03
N ALA A 142 6.78 4.34 14.12
CA ALA A 142 6.50 3.61 15.36
C ALA A 142 7.42 4.03 16.52
N PHE A 143 8.60 4.52 16.20
CA PHE A 143 9.58 5.06 17.17
C PHE A 143 9.46 6.57 17.40
N THR A 144 8.37 7.19 16.92
CA THR A 144 8.04 8.61 17.12
C THR A 144 6.71 8.75 17.86
N PRO A 145 6.42 9.92 18.45
CA PRO A 145 5.15 10.12 19.18
C PRO A 145 3.91 9.88 18.31
N ILE A 146 3.94 10.25 17.03
CA ILE A 146 2.79 10.07 16.14
C ILE A 146 2.57 8.59 15.81
N GLY A 147 3.63 7.87 15.46
CA GLY A 147 3.51 6.44 15.14
C GLY A 147 3.22 5.58 16.36
N PHE A 148 3.73 5.95 17.56
CA PHE A 148 3.34 5.27 18.78
C PHE A 148 1.84 5.39 19.08
N ARG A 149 1.26 6.58 18.85
CA ARG A 149 -0.21 6.78 18.98
C ARG A 149 -0.97 5.98 17.93
N TYR A 150 -0.44 5.87 16.72
CA TYR A 150 -1.03 5.04 15.67
C TYR A 150 -1.02 3.55 16.03
N LEU A 151 0.05 3.05 16.67
CA LEU A 151 0.07 1.67 17.19
C LEU A 151 -1.00 1.44 18.25
N LEU A 152 -1.28 2.43 19.13
CA LEU A 152 -2.37 2.34 20.10
C LEU A 152 -3.74 2.32 19.42
N ASP A 153 -3.91 3.05 18.32
CA ASP A 153 -5.11 3.04 17.49
C ASP A 153 -5.32 1.66 16.84
N LEU A 154 -4.31 1.11 16.16
CA LEU A 154 -4.35 -0.21 15.53
C LEU A 154 -4.66 -1.35 16.51
N THR A 155 -4.21 -1.24 17.77
CA THR A 155 -4.48 -2.25 18.81
C THR A 155 -5.85 -2.07 19.48
N GLY A 156 -6.60 -1.02 19.13
CA GLY A 156 -7.88 -0.67 19.74
C GLY A 156 -7.76 -0.10 21.15
N LEU A 157 -6.54 0.14 21.66
CA LEU A 157 -6.31 0.71 23.00
C LEU A 157 -6.65 2.20 23.07
N SER A 158 -6.51 2.93 21.97
CA SER A 158 -6.85 4.35 21.87
C SER A 158 -7.19 4.71 20.44
N GLN A 159 -8.45 4.49 20.06
CA GLN A 159 -8.91 4.78 18.70
C GLN A 159 -8.89 6.28 18.42
N ASN A 160 -8.25 6.67 17.32
CA ASN A 160 -8.14 8.06 16.91
C ASN A 160 -7.96 8.15 15.37
N TYR A 161 -9.04 8.40 14.69
CA TYR A 161 -9.09 8.49 13.23
C TYR A 161 -8.14 9.55 12.65
N ASP A 162 -7.96 10.68 13.33
CA ASP A 162 -7.06 11.75 12.86
C ASP A 162 -5.60 11.28 12.88
N ILE A 163 -5.20 10.53 13.91
CA ILE A 163 -3.85 9.96 14.00
C ILE A 163 -3.61 8.92 12.90
N ALA A 164 -4.60 8.06 12.64
CA ALA A 164 -4.53 7.10 11.54
C ALA A 164 -4.40 7.83 10.19
N THR A 165 -5.26 8.81 9.94
CA THR A 165 -5.22 9.62 8.71
C THR A 165 -3.89 10.35 8.54
N MET A 166 -3.33 10.94 9.60
CA MET A 166 -2.04 11.62 9.55
C MET A 166 -0.90 10.65 9.26
N ASN A 167 -0.90 9.49 9.90
CA ASN A 167 0.13 8.47 9.70
C ASN A 167 0.13 7.95 8.26
N GLU A 168 -1.05 7.59 7.74
CA GLU A 168 -1.25 7.13 6.36
C GLU A 168 -0.89 8.21 5.33
N SER A 169 -1.33 9.46 5.57
CA SER A 169 -1.02 10.58 4.68
C SER A 169 0.49 10.82 4.59
N LEU A 170 1.18 10.81 5.74
CA LEU A 170 2.62 10.99 5.79
C LEU A 170 3.35 9.83 5.10
N ALA A 171 2.94 8.59 5.35
CA ALA A 171 3.50 7.42 4.69
C ALA A 171 3.29 7.47 3.17
N GLY A 172 2.10 7.85 2.72
CA GLY A 172 1.79 8.00 1.30
C GLY A 172 2.58 9.11 0.61
N MET A 173 2.75 10.27 1.26
CA MET A 173 3.54 11.38 0.70
C MET A 173 5.03 11.02 0.59
N VAL A 174 5.62 10.51 1.67
CA VAL A 174 7.04 10.14 1.70
C VAL A 174 7.30 8.94 0.80
N GLY A 175 6.41 7.94 0.77
CA GLY A 175 6.52 6.79 -0.11
C GLY A 175 6.61 7.20 -1.58
N LYS A 176 5.74 8.10 -2.04
CA LYS A 176 5.75 8.64 -3.41
C LYS A 176 6.99 9.47 -3.70
N GLU A 177 7.40 10.35 -2.80
CA GLU A 177 8.58 11.21 -3.00
C GLU A 177 9.86 10.36 -3.08
N ILE A 178 10.08 9.46 -2.13
CA ILE A 178 11.22 8.56 -2.13
C ILE A 178 11.16 7.63 -3.34
N GLY A 179 9.99 7.10 -3.68
CA GLY A 179 9.79 6.27 -4.86
C GLY A 179 10.19 6.96 -6.15
N ALA A 180 9.76 8.21 -6.33
CA ALA A 180 10.12 9.02 -7.48
C ALA A 180 11.64 9.28 -7.57
N LEU A 181 12.29 9.60 -6.44
CA LEU A 181 13.73 9.80 -6.38
C LEU A 181 14.53 8.52 -6.71
N VAL A 182 14.08 7.37 -6.20
CA VAL A 182 14.69 6.07 -6.52
C VAL A 182 14.51 5.78 -8.00
N TYR A 183 13.28 5.94 -8.52
CA TYR A 183 12.99 5.65 -9.92
C TYR A 183 13.83 6.54 -10.84
N GLN A 184 13.87 7.83 -10.59
CA GLN A 184 14.69 8.77 -11.35
C GLN A 184 16.17 8.42 -11.31
N LYS A 185 16.70 8.02 -10.16
CA LYS A 185 18.13 7.75 -9.98
C LYS A 185 18.59 6.45 -10.61
N TYR A 186 17.78 5.38 -10.51
CA TYR A 186 18.21 4.02 -10.88
C TYR A 186 17.50 3.47 -12.12
N TYR A 187 16.36 4.05 -12.51
CA TYR A 187 15.49 3.50 -13.55
C TYR A 187 15.07 4.51 -14.62
N SER A 188 15.70 5.67 -14.71
CA SER A 188 15.35 6.74 -15.66
C SER A 188 15.39 6.33 -17.14
N GLY A 189 16.09 5.25 -17.48
CA GLY A 189 16.12 4.67 -18.82
C GLY A 189 15.25 3.42 -18.99
N TYR A 190 14.49 3.04 -17.97
CA TYR A 190 13.61 1.87 -18.00
C TYR A 190 12.21 2.30 -18.40
N GLU A 191 11.78 1.88 -19.59
CA GLU A 191 10.37 2.02 -19.98
C GLU A 191 9.59 0.87 -19.31
N ASP A 192 8.89 1.20 -18.22
CA ASP A 192 7.94 0.28 -17.62
C ASP A 192 6.80 0.10 -18.63
N GLY A 193 6.65 -1.07 -19.20
CA GLY A 193 5.59 -1.38 -20.18
C GLY A 193 4.17 -1.15 -19.63
N VAL A 194 4.04 -0.88 -18.33
CA VAL A 194 2.80 -0.51 -17.64
C VAL A 194 2.60 1.02 -17.63
N SER A 195 3.64 1.82 -17.83
CA SER A 195 3.57 3.30 -17.77
C SER A 195 2.99 3.95 -19.03
N GLN A 196 2.72 3.22 -20.10
CA GLN A 196 2.02 3.71 -21.29
C GLN A 196 0.50 3.43 -21.27
N VAL A 197 -0.16 3.48 -20.11
CA VAL A 197 -1.55 3.91 -20.15
C VAL A 197 -1.48 5.38 -20.55
N GLN A 198 -1.72 5.64 -21.86
CA GLN A 198 -1.92 6.99 -22.39
C GLN A 198 -2.71 7.77 -21.35
N GLN A 199 -2.18 8.90 -20.92
CA GLN A 199 -2.99 9.90 -20.24
C GLN A 199 -4.11 10.28 -21.22
N THR A 200 -5.16 9.47 -21.21
CA THR A 200 -6.46 9.94 -21.66
C THR A 200 -6.68 11.16 -20.78
N GLY A 201 -7.07 12.30 -21.32
CA GLY A 201 -7.20 13.56 -20.58
C GLY A 201 -8.14 13.51 -19.36
N PHE A 202 -8.33 12.33 -18.79
CA PHE A 202 -9.10 12.00 -17.59
C PHE A 202 -8.18 12.05 -16.36
N ASP A 203 -8.33 13.11 -15.54
CA ASP A 203 -7.67 13.20 -14.24
C ASP A 203 -8.51 12.48 -13.18
N PHE A 204 -8.17 11.20 -12.96
CA PHE A 204 -8.84 10.37 -11.95
C PHE A 204 -8.87 11.03 -10.56
N ASN A 205 -7.79 11.67 -10.15
CA ASN A 205 -7.70 12.30 -8.83
C ASN A 205 -8.58 13.56 -8.73
N ALA A 206 -8.71 14.33 -9.81
CA ALA A 206 -9.61 15.46 -9.86
C ALA A 206 -11.07 14.99 -9.78
N GLU A 207 -11.44 13.97 -10.56
CA GLU A 207 -12.77 13.39 -10.57
C GLU A 207 -13.16 12.81 -9.21
N MET A 208 -12.26 12.04 -8.57
CA MET A 208 -12.51 11.49 -7.24
C MET A 208 -12.68 12.57 -6.17
N ARG A 209 -11.98 13.70 -6.28
CA ARG A 209 -12.21 14.84 -5.37
C ARG A 209 -13.61 15.46 -5.55
N GLU A 210 -14.08 15.59 -6.76
CA GLU A 210 -15.44 16.11 -7.04
C GLU A 210 -16.52 15.12 -6.60
N ILE A 211 -16.34 13.84 -6.84
CA ILE A 211 -17.22 12.78 -6.34
C ILE A 211 -17.31 12.87 -4.82
N ARG A 212 -16.17 12.93 -4.11
CA ARG A 212 -16.14 13.03 -2.66
C ARG A 212 -16.90 14.25 -2.14
N LYS A 213 -16.64 15.44 -2.70
CA LYS A 213 -17.39 16.66 -2.32
C LYS A 213 -18.89 16.50 -2.52
N THR A 214 -19.29 15.85 -3.61
CA THR A 214 -20.70 15.61 -3.92
C THR A 214 -21.34 14.69 -2.90
N VAL A 215 -20.66 13.61 -2.54
CA VAL A 215 -21.09 12.66 -1.50
C VAL A 215 -21.20 13.36 -0.13
N ASP A 216 -20.20 14.15 0.27
CA ASP A 216 -20.23 14.90 1.53
C ASP A 216 -21.45 15.85 1.61
N VAL A 217 -21.81 16.51 0.49
CA VAL A 217 -23.02 17.37 0.43
C VAL A 217 -24.32 16.57 0.57
N TYR A 218 -24.37 15.33 0.04
CA TYR A 218 -25.54 14.46 0.18
C TYR A 218 -25.67 13.90 1.60
N LEU A 219 -24.57 13.54 2.23
CA LEU A 219 -24.54 13.01 3.61
C LEU A 219 -24.85 14.09 4.67
N ALA A 220 -24.65 15.37 4.35
CA ALA A 220 -24.94 16.49 5.24
C ALA A 220 -26.43 16.92 5.25
N LYS A 221 -27.28 16.30 4.43
CA LYS A 221 -28.74 16.56 4.37
C LYS A 221 -29.52 15.57 5.20
#